data_68295064be9bcd374a12f2ee6fac7b24
#
_entry.id   68295064be9bcd374a12f2ee6fac7b24
#
_cell.length_a   1.000
_cell.length_b   1.000
_cell.length_c   1.000
_cell.angle_alpha   90.00
_cell.angle_beta   90.00
_cell.angle_gamma   90.00
#
_symmetry.space_group_name_H-M   'P 1'
#
loop_
_entity.id
_entity.type
_entity.pdbx_description
1 polymer ?
#
loop_
_entity_poly.entity_id
_entity_poly.type
_entity_poly.pdbx_seq_one_letter_code
_entity_poly.pdbx_strand_id
1 'polypeptide(L)'
;MPAILIRGLGLVSSYGIGVACAVEGMRAGRSGITPLTLFSLPFQNQIQVNQFDHAPFPPDSACATATMQTVAQEALTEARLDDAALRDAALVVGTSSFLFAGEADYRRTLADTGQIIMPPLVPPGQAALRVARKLGIEGPVLTLTTACSSSANALLVAAGLLRRGEVRRALVIGVEGLSAVALSGFHSLMLLDPEGCRPFDAERRGMQIGEAVGAVLLEVGDTVPGDDILLGGANLCDTHHMTSAAPDGSAMRSVMQMALAATGLHPADVAVIKAHGTGSLDNDTAEAAAMHTLFGEDLPMFTGIKRYLGHTLGACGAVELAAFLGCLRAGFVPPTAGFTHPDPALHITPLTDFQPAPKGTAMLNFFGFGGNYASLLIAHG
;
A
#
# COMPACT_ATOMS: atom_id res chain seq x y z
N MET A 1 13.93 6.94 -22.99
CA MET A 1 13.49 7.96 -21.99
C MET A 1 14.34 7.75 -20.76
N PRO A 2 14.68 8.81 -20.01
CA PRO A 2 15.41 8.64 -18.75
C PRO A 2 14.59 7.78 -17.79
N ALA A 3 15.28 7.04 -16.91
CA ALA A 3 14.65 6.16 -15.96
C ALA A 3 14.01 6.94 -14.80
N ILE A 4 13.00 6.33 -14.18
CA ILE A 4 12.43 6.84 -12.93
C ILE A 4 13.00 6.01 -11.79
N LEU A 5 13.96 6.57 -11.08
CA LEU A 5 14.66 5.94 -9.98
C LEU A 5 13.84 6.03 -8.70
N ILE A 6 13.79 4.96 -7.92
CA ILE A 6 13.25 4.95 -6.55
C ILE A 6 14.41 5.31 -5.62
N ARG A 7 14.53 6.58 -5.28
CA ARG A 7 15.68 7.16 -4.56
C ARG A 7 15.62 6.99 -3.05
N GLY A 8 14.41 6.93 -2.50
CA GLY A 8 14.25 6.80 -1.07
C GLY A 8 12.86 6.32 -0.71
N LEU A 9 12.80 5.64 0.43
CA LEU A 9 11.61 5.04 1.00
C LEU A 9 11.41 5.56 2.42
N GLY A 10 10.18 5.63 2.88
CA GLY A 10 9.86 5.92 4.26
C GLY A 10 8.63 5.16 4.68
N LEU A 11 8.57 4.74 5.94
CA LEU A 11 7.48 3.92 6.45
C LEU A 11 7.24 4.13 7.95
N VAL A 12 5.97 4.29 8.31
CA VAL A 12 5.48 4.11 9.68
C VAL A 12 4.40 3.05 9.64
N SER A 13 4.52 2.02 10.44
CA SER A 13 3.60 0.88 10.45
C SER A 13 3.49 0.28 11.86
N SER A 14 2.74 -0.80 12.01
CA SER A 14 2.65 -1.58 13.26
C SER A 14 3.99 -2.09 13.81
N TYR A 15 5.06 -2.04 13.01
CA TYR A 15 6.42 -2.37 13.45
C TYR A 15 7.18 -1.17 14.01
N GLY A 16 6.64 0.03 13.92
CA GLY A 16 7.28 1.27 14.34
C GLY A 16 7.65 2.19 13.18
N ILE A 17 8.60 3.09 13.43
CA ILE A 17 9.08 4.08 12.48
C ILE A 17 10.28 3.51 11.71
N GLY A 18 10.21 3.58 10.41
CA GLY A 18 11.28 3.22 9.49
C GLY A 18 11.03 1.93 8.72
N VAL A 19 11.45 1.92 7.44
CA VAL A 19 11.42 0.74 6.56
C VAL A 19 12.19 -0.42 7.19
N ALA A 20 13.31 -0.15 7.84
CA ALA A 20 14.14 -1.15 8.50
C ALA A 20 13.37 -1.92 9.59
N CYS A 21 12.54 -1.24 10.39
CA CYS A 21 11.71 -1.89 11.42
C CYS A 21 10.70 -2.88 10.81
N ALA A 22 10.08 -2.52 9.70
CA ALA A 22 9.17 -3.40 8.99
C ALA A 22 9.90 -4.60 8.39
N VAL A 23 11.05 -4.38 7.74
CA VAL A 23 11.90 -5.43 7.16
C VAL A 23 12.36 -6.43 8.23
N GLU A 24 12.82 -5.95 9.39
CA GLU A 24 13.21 -6.81 10.51
C GLU A 24 12.02 -7.60 11.07
N GLY A 25 10.87 -6.95 11.22
CA GLY A 25 9.64 -7.61 11.65
C GLY A 25 9.21 -8.72 10.70
N MET A 26 9.22 -8.45 9.41
CA MET A 26 8.89 -9.42 8.35
C MET A 26 9.92 -10.55 8.29
N ARG A 27 11.22 -10.24 8.40
CA ARG A 27 12.29 -11.25 8.46
C ARG A 27 12.18 -12.17 9.67
N ALA A 28 11.70 -11.65 10.80
CA ALA A 28 11.43 -12.45 12.00
C ALA A 28 10.12 -13.25 11.93
N GLY A 29 9.38 -13.18 10.81
CA GLY A 29 8.09 -13.84 10.65
C GLY A 29 7.00 -13.30 11.58
N ARG A 30 7.21 -12.14 12.21
CA ARG A 30 6.22 -11.54 13.13
C ARG A 30 5.11 -10.89 12.33
N SER A 31 3.87 -11.19 12.64
CA SER A 31 2.74 -10.36 12.20
C SER A 31 2.62 -9.14 13.10
N GLY A 32 2.30 -7.98 12.53
CA GLY A 32 2.04 -6.77 13.32
C GLY A 32 0.63 -6.73 13.93
N ILE A 33 0.00 -7.90 14.11
CA ILE A 33 -1.40 -8.03 14.57
C ILE A 33 -1.51 -7.74 16.05
N THR A 34 -2.46 -6.88 16.41
CA THR A 34 -2.85 -6.60 17.80
C THR A 34 -4.35 -6.43 17.92
N PRO A 35 -4.95 -6.64 19.10
CA PRO A 35 -6.31 -6.21 19.34
C PRO A 35 -6.45 -4.70 19.13
N LEU A 36 -7.59 -4.27 18.56
CA LEU A 36 -7.90 -2.84 18.44
C LEU A 36 -8.00 -2.19 19.83
N THR A 37 -7.19 -1.16 20.06
CA THR A 37 -7.17 -0.42 21.33
C THR A 37 -7.49 1.08 21.20
N LEU A 38 -7.47 1.63 19.97
CA LEU A 38 -7.65 3.06 19.72
C LEU A 38 -9.05 3.58 20.02
N PHE A 39 -10.08 2.74 19.85
CA PHE A 39 -11.47 3.09 20.07
C PHE A 39 -12.34 1.84 20.20
N SER A 40 -13.53 2.02 20.77
CA SER A 40 -14.54 0.96 20.83
C SER A 40 -15.42 0.97 19.59
N LEU A 41 -15.83 -0.22 19.16
CA LEU A 41 -16.78 -0.42 18.07
C LEU A 41 -18.17 -0.77 18.62
N PRO A 42 -19.25 -0.52 17.86
CA PRO A 42 -20.63 -0.76 18.34
C PRO A 42 -21.03 -2.25 18.43
N PHE A 43 -20.09 -3.17 18.20
CA PHE A 43 -20.29 -4.62 18.29
C PHE A 43 -19.30 -5.25 19.27
N GLN A 44 -19.67 -6.40 19.85
CA GLN A 44 -18.97 -7.00 21.00
C GLN A 44 -17.70 -7.81 20.62
N ASN A 45 -17.46 -8.07 19.35
CA ASN A 45 -16.33 -8.89 18.93
C ASN A 45 -15.03 -8.08 18.95
N GLN A 46 -14.02 -8.65 19.59
CA GLN A 46 -12.67 -8.07 19.53
C GLN A 46 -12.12 -8.22 18.12
N ILE A 47 -11.79 -7.12 17.48
CA ILE A 47 -11.21 -7.10 16.13
C ILE A 47 -9.68 -7.05 16.25
N GLN A 48 -9.03 -7.88 15.44
CA GLN A 48 -7.59 -7.83 15.24
C GLN A 48 -7.25 -6.84 14.11
N VAL A 49 -6.26 -5.99 14.35
CA VAL A 49 -5.81 -4.95 13.41
C VAL A 49 -4.28 -4.86 13.41
N ASN A 50 -3.72 -4.15 12.43
CA ASN A 50 -2.35 -3.67 12.53
C ASN A 50 -2.41 -2.18 12.87
N GLN A 51 -2.14 -1.84 14.12
CA GLN A 51 -2.05 -0.45 14.58
C GLN A 51 -0.61 -0.14 15.00
N PHE A 52 -0.16 1.10 14.76
CA PHE A 52 1.14 1.52 15.25
C PHE A 52 1.04 2.11 16.67
N ASP A 53 2.20 2.28 17.32
CA ASP A 53 2.25 2.98 18.59
C ASP A 53 1.91 4.46 18.39
N HIS A 54 0.80 4.91 19.01
CA HIS A 54 0.34 6.28 18.90
C HIS A 54 0.98 7.23 19.94
N ALA A 55 1.88 6.74 20.79
CA ALA A 55 2.56 7.61 21.76
C ALA A 55 3.30 8.79 21.08
N PRO A 56 4.06 8.55 19.96
CA PRO A 56 4.65 9.67 19.20
C PRO A 56 3.66 10.36 18.25
N PHE A 57 2.55 9.71 17.89
CA PHE A 57 1.62 10.16 16.87
C PHE A 57 0.17 10.01 17.36
N PRO A 58 -0.37 10.94 18.16
CA PRO A 58 -1.78 10.91 18.55
C PRO A 58 -2.68 10.83 17.31
N PRO A 59 -3.77 10.06 17.33
CA PRO A 59 -4.62 9.82 16.17
C PRO A 59 -5.51 11.02 15.84
N ASP A 60 -4.93 12.10 15.32
CA ASP A 60 -5.65 13.31 14.91
C ASP A 60 -5.13 13.87 13.56
N SER A 61 -5.76 14.91 13.04
CA SER A 61 -5.39 15.49 11.75
C SER A 61 -4.01 16.16 11.76
N ALA A 62 -3.56 16.65 12.92
CA ALA A 62 -2.22 17.22 13.07
C ALA A 62 -1.17 16.11 13.04
N CYS A 63 -1.46 15.00 13.70
CA CYS A 63 -0.63 13.82 13.72
C CYS A 63 -0.48 13.17 12.35
N ALA A 64 -1.57 13.00 11.60
CA ALA A 64 -1.49 12.47 10.24
C ALA A 64 -0.52 13.31 9.40
N THR A 65 -0.54 14.65 9.56
CA THR A 65 0.42 15.55 8.89
C THR A 65 1.85 15.33 9.38
N ALA A 66 2.05 15.16 10.69
CA ALA A 66 3.37 14.91 11.27
C ALA A 66 3.95 13.55 10.82
N THR A 67 3.11 12.50 10.79
CA THR A 67 3.53 11.17 10.32
C THR A 67 3.93 11.20 8.84
N MET A 68 3.16 11.91 8.00
CA MET A 68 3.54 12.11 6.59
C MET A 68 4.90 12.83 6.45
N GLN A 69 5.21 13.80 7.33
CA GLN A 69 6.52 14.45 7.35
C GLN A 69 7.64 13.49 7.78
N THR A 70 7.40 12.67 8.79
CA THR A 70 8.37 11.67 9.27
C THR A 70 8.79 10.73 8.15
N VAL A 71 7.83 10.16 7.41
CA VAL A 71 8.16 9.24 6.30
C VAL A 71 8.81 9.97 5.12
N ALA A 72 8.45 11.23 4.87
CA ALA A 72 9.10 12.05 3.86
C ALA A 72 10.57 12.30 4.22
N GLN A 73 10.86 12.62 5.48
CA GLN A 73 12.22 12.84 5.96
C GLN A 73 13.07 11.56 5.93
N GLU A 74 12.50 10.40 6.22
CA GLU A 74 13.19 9.12 6.05
C GLU A 74 13.58 8.90 4.59
N ALA A 75 12.64 9.08 3.65
CA ALA A 75 12.91 8.94 2.23
C ALA A 75 13.97 9.92 1.70
N LEU A 76 13.97 11.16 2.18
CA LEU A 76 15.01 12.14 1.86
C LEU A 76 16.39 11.74 2.41
N THR A 77 16.42 11.27 3.66
CA THR A 77 17.65 10.81 4.31
C THR A 77 18.27 9.64 3.56
N GLU A 78 17.46 8.68 3.16
CA GLU A 78 17.92 7.54 2.35
C GLU A 78 18.45 7.99 0.99
N ALA A 79 17.76 8.93 0.34
CA ALA A 79 18.19 9.53 -0.93
C ALA A 79 19.42 10.44 -0.81
N ARG A 80 19.87 10.75 0.41
CA ARG A 80 20.91 11.74 0.72
C ARG A 80 20.60 13.12 0.15
N LEU A 81 19.35 13.52 0.26
CA LEU A 81 18.82 14.81 -0.18
C LEU A 81 18.33 15.59 1.03
N ASP A 82 18.34 16.90 0.90
CA ASP A 82 17.76 17.84 1.86
C ASP A 82 16.38 18.33 1.40
N ASP A 83 15.70 19.10 2.26
CA ASP A 83 14.38 19.65 1.95
C ASP A 83 14.41 20.58 0.71
N ALA A 84 15.53 21.24 0.43
CA ALA A 84 15.67 22.11 -0.75
C ALA A 84 15.54 21.33 -2.07
N ALA A 85 15.89 20.05 -2.05
CA ALA A 85 15.72 19.17 -3.21
C ALA A 85 14.24 18.90 -3.57
N LEU A 86 13.31 19.15 -2.65
CA LEU A 86 11.88 19.00 -2.86
C LEU A 86 11.19 20.25 -3.36
N ARG A 87 11.87 21.40 -3.42
CA ARG A 87 11.22 22.68 -3.74
C ARG A 87 10.38 22.62 -5.01
N ASP A 88 10.95 22.13 -6.10
CA ASP A 88 10.29 22.01 -7.40
C ASP A 88 9.72 20.60 -7.65
N ALA A 89 9.61 19.76 -6.61
CA ALA A 89 9.07 18.42 -6.71
C ALA A 89 7.54 18.45 -6.72
N ALA A 90 6.93 17.40 -7.26
CA ALA A 90 5.53 17.14 -7.04
C ALA A 90 5.31 16.39 -5.72
N LEU A 91 4.23 16.71 -4.99
CA LEU A 91 3.70 15.90 -3.91
C LEU A 91 2.41 15.23 -4.38
N VAL A 92 2.38 13.89 -4.37
CA VAL A 92 1.18 13.14 -4.73
C VAL A 92 0.79 12.25 -3.56
N VAL A 93 -0.38 12.52 -2.97
CA VAL A 93 -0.88 11.79 -1.79
C VAL A 93 -1.99 10.82 -2.21
N GLY A 94 -1.90 9.57 -1.77
CA GLY A 94 -2.95 8.55 -1.92
C GLY A 94 -3.57 8.19 -0.57
N THR A 95 -4.89 8.24 -0.48
CA THR A 95 -5.65 7.85 0.72
C THR A 95 -7.05 7.40 0.31
N SER A 96 -7.71 6.55 1.10
CA SER A 96 -9.07 6.13 0.76
C SER A 96 -10.10 7.24 1.02
N SER A 97 -10.01 7.92 2.16
CA SER A 97 -11.00 8.92 2.56
C SER A 97 -10.48 10.00 3.52
N PHE A 98 -9.41 9.73 4.25
CA PHE A 98 -8.92 10.57 5.35
C PHE A 98 -9.93 10.75 6.52
N LEU A 99 -10.97 9.91 6.59
CA LEU A 99 -11.99 9.98 7.64
C LEU A 99 -11.42 9.73 9.04
N PHE A 100 -10.42 8.87 9.16
CA PHE A 100 -9.80 8.52 10.42
C PHE A 100 -9.36 9.75 11.24
N ALA A 101 -8.84 10.78 10.56
CA ALA A 101 -8.41 12.01 11.20
C ALA A 101 -9.58 12.82 11.77
N GLY A 102 -10.67 12.96 11.01
CA GLY A 102 -11.89 13.64 11.46
C GLY A 102 -12.60 12.89 12.61
N GLU A 103 -12.63 11.56 12.55
CA GLU A 103 -13.17 10.72 13.62
C GLU A 103 -12.34 10.86 14.92
N ALA A 104 -11.03 10.93 14.82
CA ALA A 104 -10.16 11.12 15.97
C ALA A 104 -10.36 12.48 16.61
N ASP A 105 -10.47 13.54 15.81
CA ASP A 105 -10.79 14.89 16.29
C ASP A 105 -12.16 14.95 16.96
N TYR A 106 -13.17 14.25 16.39
CA TYR A 106 -14.49 14.14 17.00
C TYR A 106 -14.46 13.43 18.34
N ARG A 107 -13.81 12.26 18.45
CA ARG A 107 -13.69 11.50 19.70
C ARG A 107 -12.99 12.30 20.79
N ARG A 108 -11.93 13.02 20.44
CA ARG A 108 -11.23 13.90 21.37
C ARG A 108 -12.16 15.02 21.88
N THR A 109 -12.86 15.74 20.99
CA THR A 109 -13.79 16.80 21.34
C THR A 109 -14.90 16.30 22.26
N LEU A 110 -15.45 15.11 21.98
CA LEU A 110 -16.45 14.47 22.80
C LEU A 110 -15.92 14.14 24.20
N ALA A 111 -14.70 13.57 24.29
CA ALA A 111 -14.05 13.25 25.56
C ALA A 111 -13.76 14.51 26.40
N ASP A 112 -13.28 15.57 25.78
CA ASP A 112 -12.88 16.80 26.46
C ASP A 112 -14.07 17.67 26.91
N THR A 113 -15.17 17.68 26.15
CA THR A 113 -16.29 18.61 26.36
C THR A 113 -17.59 17.93 26.74
N GLY A 114 -17.73 16.62 26.54
CA GLY A 114 -18.99 15.89 26.67
C GLY A 114 -20.05 16.24 25.63
N GLN A 115 -19.70 17.06 24.62
CA GLN A 115 -20.63 17.54 23.62
C GLN A 115 -20.41 16.86 22.27
N ILE A 116 -21.50 16.56 21.57
CA ILE A 116 -21.49 16.04 20.20
C ILE A 116 -21.25 17.23 19.25
N ILE A 117 -19.99 17.55 19.02
CA ILE A 117 -19.57 18.62 18.11
C ILE A 117 -18.78 17.97 16.99
N MET A 118 -19.29 18.06 15.77
CA MET A 118 -18.52 17.63 14.58
C MET A 118 -17.43 18.65 14.29
N PRO A 119 -16.14 18.29 14.42
CA PRO A 119 -15.07 19.19 14.03
C PRO A 119 -15.12 19.41 12.51
N PRO A 120 -14.59 20.53 12.03
CA PRO A 120 -14.43 20.73 10.58
C PRO A 120 -13.59 19.59 9.98
N LEU A 121 -14.17 18.82 9.07
CA LEU A 121 -13.42 17.79 8.37
C LEU A 121 -12.30 18.44 7.55
N VAL A 122 -11.09 17.92 7.68
CA VAL A 122 -9.96 18.34 6.85
C VAL A 122 -10.02 17.54 5.54
N PRO A 123 -10.33 18.17 4.40
CA PRO A 123 -10.28 17.47 3.13
C PRO A 123 -8.87 16.92 2.86
N PRO A 124 -8.74 15.74 2.26
CA PRO A 124 -7.43 15.13 1.97
C PRO A 124 -6.48 16.07 1.23
N GLY A 125 -6.97 16.85 0.27
CA GLY A 125 -6.18 17.84 -0.44
C GLY A 125 -5.63 18.96 0.44
N GLN A 126 -6.35 19.38 1.50
CA GLN A 126 -5.81 20.35 2.47
C GLN A 126 -4.71 19.73 3.34
N ALA A 127 -4.82 18.45 3.70
CA ALA A 127 -3.76 17.76 4.42
C ALA A 127 -2.48 17.70 3.57
N ALA A 128 -2.61 17.33 2.29
CA ALA A 128 -1.49 17.34 1.35
C ALA A 128 -0.84 18.74 1.22
N LEU A 129 -1.64 19.79 1.09
CA LEU A 129 -1.13 21.17 1.03
C LEU A 129 -0.41 21.62 2.32
N ARG A 130 -0.87 21.16 3.49
CA ARG A 130 -0.18 21.42 4.76
C ARG A 130 1.20 20.75 4.80
N VAL A 131 1.28 19.49 4.34
CA VAL A 131 2.54 18.76 4.24
C VAL A 131 3.47 19.43 3.24
N ALA A 132 2.98 19.78 2.04
CA ALA A 132 3.76 20.47 1.01
C ALA A 132 4.40 21.76 1.55
N ARG A 133 3.62 22.60 2.24
CA ARG A 133 4.13 23.85 2.85
C ARG A 133 5.22 23.58 3.89
N LYS A 134 5.06 22.54 4.70
CA LYS A 134 6.03 22.18 5.74
C LYS A 134 7.34 21.62 5.16
N LEU A 135 7.26 20.94 4.02
CA LEU A 135 8.40 20.40 3.29
C LEU A 135 8.99 21.40 2.28
N GLY A 136 8.44 22.61 2.18
CA GLY A 136 8.90 23.62 1.23
C GLY A 136 8.64 23.29 -0.24
N ILE A 137 7.66 22.40 -0.53
CA ILE A 137 7.29 22.02 -1.89
C ILE A 137 6.44 23.13 -2.52
N GLU A 138 6.92 23.68 -3.65
CA GLU A 138 6.25 24.71 -4.45
C GLU A 138 5.68 24.14 -5.76
N GLY A 139 6.04 22.92 -6.13
CA GLY A 139 5.54 22.20 -7.31
C GLY A 139 4.10 21.68 -7.15
N PRO A 140 3.63 20.87 -8.11
CA PRO A 140 2.26 20.33 -8.11
C PRO A 140 1.94 19.51 -6.84
N VAL A 141 0.76 19.77 -6.25
CA VAL A 141 0.26 19.01 -5.09
C VAL A 141 -1.07 18.37 -5.48
N LEU A 142 -1.09 17.04 -5.49
CA LEU A 142 -2.24 16.23 -5.90
C LEU A 142 -2.66 15.27 -4.79
N THR A 143 -3.94 14.95 -4.74
CA THR A 143 -4.46 13.90 -3.86
C THR A 143 -5.37 12.98 -4.67
N LEU A 144 -5.15 11.68 -4.54
CA LEU A 144 -5.92 10.65 -5.22
C LEU A 144 -6.67 9.78 -4.20
N THR A 145 -7.93 9.48 -4.54
CA THR A 145 -8.80 8.59 -3.78
C THR A 145 -9.44 7.60 -4.74
N THR A 146 -8.83 6.44 -4.88
CA THR A 146 -9.28 5.31 -5.69
C THR A 146 -9.31 4.02 -4.87
N ALA A 147 -9.93 4.11 -3.68
CA ALA A 147 -9.98 3.04 -2.69
C ALA A 147 -8.59 2.44 -2.40
N CYS A 148 -8.46 1.11 -2.39
CA CYS A 148 -7.22 0.43 -2.00
C CYS A 148 -6.07 0.61 -3.01
N SER A 149 -6.31 1.16 -4.20
CA SER A 149 -5.28 1.47 -5.19
C SER A 149 -4.80 2.94 -5.19
N SER A 150 -5.27 3.77 -4.24
CA SER A 150 -5.04 5.23 -4.25
C SER A 150 -3.56 5.61 -4.37
N SER A 151 -2.70 5.08 -3.51
CA SER A 151 -1.27 5.41 -3.55
C SER A 151 -0.51 4.68 -4.68
N ALA A 152 -1.01 3.55 -5.18
CA ALA A 152 -0.49 2.95 -6.40
C ALA A 152 -0.79 3.84 -7.63
N ASN A 153 -2.00 4.37 -7.72
CA ASN A 153 -2.35 5.36 -8.75
C ASN A 153 -1.57 6.67 -8.56
N ALA A 154 -1.28 7.08 -7.32
CA ALA A 154 -0.42 8.22 -7.04
C ALA A 154 1.01 8.03 -7.61
N LEU A 155 1.57 6.81 -7.51
CA LEU A 155 2.86 6.46 -8.13
C LEU A 155 2.78 6.55 -9.67
N LEU A 156 1.69 6.08 -10.28
CA LEU A 156 1.51 6.19 -11.74
C LEU A 156 1.35 7.65 -12.20
N VAL A 157 0.62 8.48 -11.45
CA VAL A 157 0.48 9.91 -11.73
C VAL A 157 1.82 10.61 -11.58
N ALA A 158 2.57 10.36 -10.51
CA ALA A 158 3.91 10.89 -10.31
C ALA A 158 4.86 10.49 -11.45
N ALA A 159 4.84 9.21 -11.87
CA ALA A 159 5.61 8.75 -13.02
C ALA A 159 5.21 9.48 -14.31
N GLY A 160 3.94 9.80 -14.49
CA GLY A 160 3.45 10.60 -15.62
C GLY A 160 4.02 12.01 -15.62
N LEU A 161 4.02 12.72 -14.47
CA LEU A 161 4.60 14.07 -14.34
C LEU A 161 6.10 14.05 -14.64
N LEU A 162 6.82 13.06 -14.12
CA LEU A 162 8.25 12.88 -14.35
C LEU A 162 8.56 12.61 -15.83
N ARG A 163 7.82 11.72 -16.51
CA ARG A 163 8.02 11.39 -17.92
C ARG A 163 7.75 12.56 -18.87
N ARG A 164 6.79 13.43 -18.51
CA ARG A 164 6.51 14.65 -19.28
C ARG A 164 7.49 15.78 -19.00
N GLY A 165 8.41 15.59 -18.04
CA GLY A 165 9.38 16.61 -17.65
C GLY A 165 8.77 17.80 -16.92
N GLU A 166 7.57 17.64 -16.36
CA GLU A 166 6.90 18.70 -15.56
C GLU A 166 7.63 18.92 -14.24
N VAL A 167 8.21 17.86 -13.68
CA VAL A 167 9.05 17.87 -12.48
C VAL A 167 10.22 16.91 -12.65
N ARG A 168 11.31 17.14 -11.92
CA ARG A 168 12.44 16.21 -11.83
C ARG A 168 12.28 15.16 -10.73
N ARG A 169 11.56 15.53 -9.66
CA ARG A 169 11.31 14.68 -8.50
C ARG A 169 9.84 14.68 -8.16
N ALA A 170 9.40 13.59 -7.58
CA ALA A 170 8.07 13.46 -7.03
C ALA A 170 8.13 12.68 -5.72
N LEU A 171 7.55 13.24 -4.68
CA LEU A 171 7.32 12.54 -3.41
C LEU A 171 5.90 11.99 -3.44
N VAL A 172 5.78 10.67 -3.36
CA VAL A 172 4.48 10.00 -3.25
C VAL A 172 4.28 9.55 -1.81
N ILE A 173 3.16 9.92 -1.19
CA ILE A 173 2.82 9.50 0.17
C ILE A 173 1.49 8.75 0.14
N GLY A 174 1.47 7.53 0.68
CA GLY A 174 0.25 6.81 1.02
C GLY A 174 -0.03 6.98 2.51
N VAL A 175 -1.24 7.40 2.88
CA VAL A 175 -1.61 7.61 4.28
C VAL A 175 -2.98 7.03 4.58
N GLU A 176 -3.04 6.20 5.62
CA GLU A 176 -4.30 5.67 6.13
C GLU A 176 -4.18 5.37 7.63
N GLY A 177 -5.20 5.75 8.37
CA GLY A 177 -5.35 5.43 9.78
C GLY A 177 -6.59 4.56 10.02
N LEU A 178 -6.67 3.93 11.18
CA LEU A 178 -7.84 3.15 11.56
C LEU A 178 -9.05 4.06 11.78
N SER A 179 -10.17 3.69 11.19
CA SER A 179 -11.44 4.41 11.19
C SER A 179 -12.55 3.50 11.70
N ALA A 180 -13.34 4.00 12.67
CA ALA A 180 -14.48 3.26 13.18
C ALA A 180 -15.54 3.05 12.09
N VAL A 181 -15.73 4.02 11.21
CA VAL A 181 -16.65 3.92 10.05
C VAL A 181 -16.18 2.83 9.10
N ALA A 182 -14.90 2.82 8.72
CA ALA A 182 -14.36 1.81 7.82
C ALA A 182 -14.44 0.39 8.43
N LEU A 183 -14.00 0.22 9.68
CA LEU A 183 -14.06 -1.07 10.36
C LEU A 183 -15.50 -1.57 10.51
N SER A 184 -16.45 -0.70 10.89
CA SER A 184 -17.86 -1.08 10.96
C SER A 184 -18.44 -1.44 9.60
N GLY A 185 -18.05 -0.73 8.54
CA GLY A 185 -18.44 -1.03 7.16
C GLY A 185 -17.97 -2.40 6.72
N PHE A 186 -16.67 -2.71 6.87
CA PHE A 186 -16.12 -4.02 6.53
C PHE A 186 -16.69 -5.15 7.39
N HIS A 187 -16.94 -4.88 8.68
CA HIS A 187 -17.60 -5.85 9.56
C HIS A 187 -19.03 -6.16 9.09
N SER A 188 -19.81 -5.15 8.73
CA SER A 188 -21.19 -5.34 8.26
C SER A 188 -21.26 -6.09 6.93
N LEU A 189 -20.22 -6.02 6.12
CA LEU A 189 -20.06 -6.80 4.89
C LEU A 189 -19.47 -8.21 5.14
N MET A 190 -19.21 -8.58 6.40
CA MET A 190 -18.59 -9.86 6.79
C MET A 190 -17.23 -10.12 6.12
N LEU A 191 -16.44 -9.07 5.93
CA LEU A 191 -15.16 -9.12 5.22
C LEU A 191 -13.93 -9.13 6.15
N LEU A 192 -14.13 -9.10 7.48
CA LEU A 192 -13.03 -9.13 8.44
C LEU A 192 -12.82 -10.54 9.00
N ASP A 193 -11.57 -11.00 9.01
CA ASP A 193 -11.17 -12.22 9.73
C ASP A 193 -10.84 -11.87 11.19
N PRO A 194 -11.54 -12.43 12.19
CA PRO A 194 -11.28 -12.12 13.60
C PRO A 194 -9.92 -12.64 14.11
N GLU A 195 -9.30 -13.59 13.41
CA GLU A 195 -7.99 -14.18 13.75
C GLU A 195 -6.84 -13.62 12.90
N GLY A 196 -7.16 -12.72 11.98
CA GLY A 196 -6.22 -12.14 11.04
C GLY A 196 -6.19 -12.84 9.68
N CYS A 197 -5.98 -12.07 8.63
CA CYS A 197 -6.09 -12.54 7.25
C CYS A 197 -5.10 -13.68 6.93
N ARG A 198 -5.56 -14.59 6.05
CA ARG A 198 -4.81 -15.74 5.54
C ARG A 198 -4.84 -15.72 4.01
N PRO A 199 -4.01 -14.91 3.35
CA PRO A 199 -4.08 -14.79 1.89
C PRO A 199 -3.87 -16.12 1.20
N PHE A 200 -4.76 -16.46 0.25
CA PHE A 200 -4.78 -17.67 -0.56
C PHE A 200 -4.96 -19.00 0.19
N ASP A 201 -5.10 -18.99 1.51
CA ASP A 201 -5.32 -20.20 2.33
C ASP A 201 -6.73 -20.76 2.12
N ALA A 202 -6.87 -22.09 2.20
CA ALA A 202 -8.17 -22.77 2.11
C ALA A 202 -9.14 -22.32 3.22
N GLU A 203 -8.61 -21.95 4.38
CA GLU A 203 -9.39 -21.49 5.54
C GLU A 203 -9.50 -19.96 5.63
N ARG A 204 -9.18 -19.21 4.54
CA ARG A 204 -9.33 -17.76 4.51
C ARG A 204 -10.79 -17.33 4.72
N ARG A 205 -11.02 -16.33 5.54
CA ARG A 205 -12.38 -15.87 5.90
C ARG A 205 -12.57 -14.37 5.74
N GLY A 206 -11.53 -13.63 5.45
CA GLY A 206 -11.60 -12.18 5.34
C GLY A 206 -10.24 -11.50 5.44
N MET A 207 -10.31 -10.19 5.37
CA MET A 207 -9.14 -9.32 5.47
C MET A 207 -8.91 -8.89 6.92
N GLN A 208 -7.75 -8.30 7.14
CA GLN A 208 -7.36 -7.63 8.37
C GLN A 208 -6.95 -6.20 8.03
N ILE A 209 -7.60 -5.24 8.65
CA ILE A 209 -7.31 -3.83 8.41
C ILE A 209 -6.07 -3.40 9.19
N GLY A 210 -5.30 -2.52 8.57
CA GLY A 210 -4.14 -1.89 9.20
C GLY A 210 -4.09 -0.40 8.92
N GLU A 211 -3.29 0.29 9.72
CA GLU A 211 -2.91 1.67 9.49
C GLU A 211 -1.42 1.77 9.20
N ALA A 212 -1.06 2.61 8.28
CA ALA A 212 0.33 2.93 7.99
C ALA A 212 0.43 4.21 7.14
N VAL A 213 1.62 4.77 7.14
CA VAL A 213 2.01 5.85 6.23
C VAL A 213 3.30 5.44 5.55
N GLY A 214 3.31 5.48 4.22
CA GLY A 214 4.48 5.15 3.41
C GLY A 214 4.85 6.30 2.47
N ALA A 215 6.13 6.49 2.23
CA ALA A 215 6.65 7.45 1.27
C ALA A 215 7.58 6.80 0.25
N VAL A 216 7.49 7.27 -0.98
CA VAL A 216 8.38 6.86 -2.09
C VAL A 216 8.86 8.13 -2.79
N LEU A 217 10.16 8.37 -2.77
CA LEU A 217 10.79 9.46 -3.49
C LEU A 217 11.27 8.97 -4.85
N LEU A 218 10.70 9.56 -5.89
CA LEU A 218 11.02 9.28 -7.29
C LEU A 218 11.84 10.41 -7.90
N GLU A 219 12.83 10.06 -8.73
CA GLU A 219 13.67 11.02 -9.45
C GLU A 219 13.95 10.53 -10.88
N VAL A 220 13.92 11.45 -11.83
CA VAL A 220 14.39 11.17 -13.20
C VAL A 220 15.91 11.25 -13.23
N GLY A 221 16.55 10.18 -13.71
CA GLY A 221 18.01 10.14 -13.77
C GLY A 221 18.56 9.04 -14.68
N ASP A 222 19.89 9.03 -14.79
CA ASP A 222 20.61 7.94 -15.43
C ASP A 222 20.75 6.78 -14.46
N THR A 223 20.65 5.57 -14.96
CA THR A 223 20.73 4.33 -14.16
C THR A 223 22.16 3.91 -13.92
N VAL A 224 22.43 3.41 -12.72
CA VAL A 224 23.65 2.66 -12.41
C VAL A 224 23.28 1.25 -11.92
N PRO A 225 24.20 0.27 -12.03
CA PRO A 225 23.95 -1.07 -11.49
C PRO A 225 23.56 -1.02 -10.01
N GLY A 226 22.46 -1.68 -9.65
CA GLY A 226 21.93 -1.70 -8.31
C GLY A 226 20.83 -0.68 -8.02
N ASP A 227 20.46 0.14 -9.01
CA ASP A 227 19.31 1.04 -8.87
C ASP A 227 17.98 0.28 -8.93
N ASP A 228 17.04 0.74 -8.12
CA ASP A 228 15.64 0.36 -8.23
C ASP A 228 14.90 1.36 -9.10
N ILE A 229 14.11 0.84 -10.05
CA ILE A 229 13.47 1.66 -11.09
C ILE A 229 11.98 1.40 -11.08
N LEU A 230 11.17 2.45 -11.03
CA LEU A 230 9.75 2.35 -11.35
C LEU A 230 9.61 2.30 -12.89
N LEU A 231 9.49 1.10 -13.42
CA LEU A 231 9.33 0.88 -14.86
C LEU A 231 8.02 1.46 -15.38
N GLY A 232 6.96 1.38 -14.57
CA GLY A 232 5.65 1.88 -14.89
C GLY A 232 4.55 1.00 -14.35
N GLY A 233 3.45 0.93 -15.07
CA GLY A 233 2.29 0.14 -14.70
C GLY A 233 1.06 0.58 -15.46
N ALA A 234 -0.07 0.05 -15.04
CA ALA A 234 -1.38 0.40 -15.57
C ALA A 234 -2.44 0.45 -14.48
N ASN A 235 -3.53 1.11 -14.79
CA ASN A 235 -4.76 1.06 -13.99
C ASN A 235 -5.96 0.88 -14.90
N LEU A 236 -7.04 0.36 -14.32
CA LEU A 236 -8.35 0.30 -14.97
C LEU A 236 -9.46 0.39 -13.92
N CYS A 237 -10.68 0.65 -14.36
CA CYS A 237 -11.88 0.53 -13.55
C CYS A 237 -12.71 -0.65 -14.06
N ASP A 238 -12.85 -1.68 -13.21
CA ASP A 238 -13.79 -2.78 -13.42
C ASP A 238 -15.19 -2.35 -13.00
N THR A 239 -16.17 -2.54 -13.86
CA THR A 239 -17.58 -2.18 -13.60
C THR A 239 -18.44 -3.36 -13.18
N HIS A 240 -17.81 -4.50 -12.84
CA HIS A 240 -18.54 -5.73 -12.46
C HIS A 240 -19.39 -5.53 -11.20
N HIS A 241 -18.80 -5.09 -10.11
CA HIS A 241 -19.47 -4.86 -8.83
C HIS A 241 -18.70 -3.86 -7.95
N MET A 242 -19.39 -3.21 -7.00
CA MET A 242 -18.74 -2.21 -6.13
C MET A 242 -17.77 -2.81 -5.10
N THR A 243 -18.04 -4.03 -4.61
CA THR A 243 -17.30 -4.63 -3.48
C THR A 243 -16.78 -6.03 -3.75
N SER A 244 -17.03 -6.61 -4.92
CA SER A 244 -16.51 -7.91 -5.32
C SER A 244 -15.91 -7.89 -6.72
N ALA A 245 -14.92 -8.72 -6.97
CA ALA A 245 -14.31 -8.91 -8.27
C ALA A 245 -15.08 -9.99 -9.07
N ALA A 246 -14.98 -9.94 -10.40
CA ALA A 246 -15.44 -11.05 -11.24
C ALA A 246 -14.63 -12.31 -10.90
N PRO A 247 -15.27 -13.46 -10.61
CA PRO A 247 -14.56 -14.65 -10.13
C PRO A 247 -13.51 -15.22 -11.11
N ASP A 248 -13.66 -14.92 -12.40
CA ASP A 248 -12.69 -15.29 -13.44
C ASP A 248 -11.42 -14.43 -13.47
N GLY A 249 -11.35 -13.37 -12.64
CA GLY A 249 -10.24 -12.46 -12.55
C GLY A 249 -9.93 -11.68 -13.83
N SER A 250 -10.88 -11.61 -14.78
CA SER A 250 -10.64 -11.03 -16.12
C SER A 250 -10.12 -9.59 -16.08
N ALA A 251 -10.69 -8.73 -15.23
CA ALA A 251 -10.23 -7.35 -15.08
C ALA A 251 -8.86 -7.25 -14.39
N MET A 252 -8.61 -8.08 -13.37
CA MET A 252 -7.30 -8.16 -12.70
C MET A 252 -6.21 -8.62 -13.67
N ARG A 253 -6.50 -9.64 -14.48
CA ARG A 253 -5.62 -10.08 -15.56
C ARG A 253 -5.36 -8.95 -16.56
N SER A 254 -6.41 -8.23 -16.96
CA SER A 254 -6.29 -7.16 -17.93
C SER A 254 -5.37 -6.04 -17.46
N VAL A 255 -5.46 -5.60 -16.19
CA VAL A 255 -4.57 -4.56 -15.67
C VAL A 255 -3.12 -5.04 -15.59
N MET A 256 -2.85 -6.30 -15.24
CA MET A 256 -1.51 -6.88 -15.28
C MET A 256 -0.95 -6.93 -16.70
N GLN A 257 -1.75 -7.35 -17.67
CA GLN A 257 -1.38 -7.34 -19.09
C GLN A 257 -1.09 -5.93 -19.61
N MET A 258 -1.95 -4.96 -19.25
CA MET A 258 -1.75 -3.56 -19.62
C MET A 258 -0.46 -2.99 -19.01
N ALA A 259 -0.12 -3.36 -17.76
CA ALA A 259 1.11 -2.94 -17.11
C ALA A 259 2.34 -3.48 -17.84
N LEU A 260 2.35 -4.76 -18.20
CA LEU A 260 3.40 -5.38 -19.00
C LEU A 260 3.54 -4.70 -20.38
N ALA A 261 2.44 -4.51 -21.09
CA ALA A 261 2.42 -3.85 -22.39
C ALA A 261 2.94 -2.40 -22.32
N ALA A 262 2.55 -1.64 -21.28
CA ALA A 262 2.98 -0.25 -21.08
C ALA A 262 4.50 -0.12 -20.84
N THR A 263 5.15 -1.18 -20.37
CA THR A 263 6.59 -1.22 -20.09
C THR A 263 7.39 -1.99 -21.14
N GLY A 264 6.70 -2.59 -22.12
CA GLY A 264 7.35 -3.41 -23.17
C GLY A 264 7.84 -4.77 -22.64
N LEU A 265 7.33 -5.23 -21.51
CA LEU A 265 7.70 -6.50 -20.89
C LEU A 265 6.68 -7.61 -21.22
N HIS A 266 7.16 -8.85 -21.12
CA HIS A 266 6.36 -10.06 -21.27
C HIS A 266 6.17 -10.73 -19.88
N PRO A 267 5.18 -11.63 -19.71
CA PRO A 267 5.03 -12.39 -18.47
C PRO A 267 6.31 -13.08 -17.99
N ALA A 268 7.12 -13.62 -18.90
CA ALA A 268 8.38 -14.29 -18.59
C ALA A 268 9.47 -13.37 -18.01
N ASP A 269 9.32 -12.06 -18.12
CA ASP A 269 10.26 -11.09 -17.56
C ASP A 269 9.99 -10.79 -16.07
N VAL A 270 8.87 -11.28 -15.53
CA VAL A 270 8.49 -11.07 -14.13
C VAL A 270 9.15 -12.13 -13.25
N ALA A 271 10.01 -11.70 -12.35
CA ALA A 271 10.74 -12.59 -11.45
C ALA A 271 9.98 -12.88 -10.15
N VAL A 272 9.17 -11.92 -9.67
CA VAL A 272 8.40 -12.06 -8.44
C VAL A 272 7.12 -11.21 -8.48
N ILE A 273 6.05 -11.69 -7.85
CA ILE A 273 4.80 -10.95 -7.71
C ILE A 273 4.54 -10.67 -6.22
N LYS A 274 4.35 -9.40 -5.88
CA LYS A 274 3.68 -9.00 -4.65
C LYS A 274 2.18 -8.93 -4.96
N ALA A 275 1.45 -9.96 -4.56
CA ALA A 275 0.01 -10.06 -4.77
C ALA A 275 -0.78 -9.04 -3.92
N HIS A 276 -2.00 -8.71 -4.34
CA HIS A 276 -2.90 -7.94 -3.49
C HIS A 276 -3.26 -8.74 -2.24
N GLY A 277 -3.67 -10.01 -2.39
CA GLY A 277 -3.75 -11.01 -1.34
C GLY A 277 -4.39 -10.53 -0.04
N THR A 278 -5.71 -10.31 -0.04
CA THR A 278 -6.41 -9.76 1.13
C THR A 278 -6.81 -10.81 2.16
N GLY A 279 -6.85 -12.09 1.78
CA GLY A 279 -7.44 -13.16 2.58
C GLY A 279 -8.96 -13.23 2.47
N SER A 280 -9.61 -12.40 1.65
CA SER A 280 -11.04 -12.53 1.36
C SER A 280 -11.27 -13.56 0.26
N LEU A 281 -12.41 -14.28 0.34
CA LEU A 281 -12.73 -15.33 -0.62
C LEU A 281 -12.76 -14.80 -2.05
N ASP A 282 -13.49 -13.71 -2.30
CA ASP A 282 -13.70 -13.18 -3.65
C ASP A 282 -12.41 -12.66 -4.27
N ASN A 283 -11.67 -11.82 -3.53
CA ASN A 283 -10.45 -11.22 -4.07
C ASN A 283 -9.40 -12.29 -4.40
N ASP A 284 -9.11 -13.18 -3.45
CA ASP A 284 -8.03 -14.14 -3.63
C ASP A 284 -8.38 -15.18 -4.71
N THR A 285 -9.67 -15.53 -4.87
CA THR A 285 -10.13 -16.38 -5.97
C THR A 285 -9.94 -15.69 -7.33
N ALA A 286 -10.35 -14.43 -7.45
CA ALA A 286 -10.22 -13.68 -8.69
C ALA A 286 -8.76 -13.39 -9.04
N GLU A 287 -7.93 -13.02 -8.06
CA GLU A 287 -6.50 -12.78 -8.27
C GLU A 287 -5.76 -14.06 -8.65
N ALA A 288 -6.09 -15.19 -8.01
CA ALA A 288 -5.54 -16.50 -8.36
C ALA A 288 -5.87 -16.88 -9.81
N ALA A 289 -7.14 -16.75 -10.19
CA ALA A 289 -7.59 -17.04 -11.57
C ALA A 289 -6.89 -16.13 -12.59
N ALA A 290 -6.71 -14.84 -12.26
CA ALA A 290 -6.01 -13.88 -13.10
C ALA A 290 -4.53 -14.24 -13.29
N MET A 291 -3.81 -14.55 -12.20
CA MET A 291 -2.39 -14.95 -12.26
C MET A 291 -2.22 -16.28 -12.97
N HIS A 292 -3.03 -17.29 -12.64
CA HIS A 292 -2.96 -18.59 -13.31
C HIS A 292 -3.21 -18.48 -14.82
N THR A 293 -4.20 -17.68 -15.23
CA THR A 293 -4.51 -17.48 -16.66
C THR A 293 -3.42 -16.69 -17.39
N LEU A 294 -2.77 -15.72 -16.72
CA LEU A 294 -1.76 -14.87 -17.35
C LEU A 294 -0.41 -15.57 -17.49
N PHE A 295 0.01 -16.34 -16.49
CA PHE A 295 1.36 -16.91 -16.40
C PHE A 295 1.38 -18.42 -16.69
N GLY A 296 0.24 -19.11 -16.54
CA GLY A 296 0.17 -20.57 -16.74
C GLY A 296 1.11 -21.33 -15.81
N GLU A 297 1.82 -22.31 -16.36
CA GLU A 297 2.81 -23.12 -15.62
C GLU A 297 4.07 -22.33 -15.24
N ASP A 298 4.31 -21.19 -15.90
CA ASP A 298 5.46 -20.31 -15.65
C ASP A 298 5.14 -19.21 -14.64
N LEU A 299 4.16 -19.43 -13.74
CA LEU A 299 3.81 -18.47 -12.69
C LEU A 299 5.03 -18.16 -11.82
N PRO A 300 5.47 -16.88 -11.75
CA PRO A 300 6.58 -16.48 -10.90
C PRO A 300 6.28 -16.76 -9.42
N MET A 301 7.34 -16.84 -8.59
CA MET A 301 7.13 -16.83 -7.15
C MET A 301 6.28 -15.63 -6.74
N PHE A 302 5.34 -15.83 -5.81
CA PHE A 302 4.51 -14.72 -5.34
C PHE A 302 4.26 -14.78 -3.84
N THR A 303 4.03 -13.62 -3.26
CA THR A 303 3.75 -13.44 -1.82
C THR A 303 2.66 -12.42 -1.57
N GLY A 304 1.86 -12.65 -0.52
CA GLY A 304 0.93 -11.69 0.06
C GLY A 304 1.49 -11.16 1.38
N ILE A 305 1.63 -9.83 1.51
CA ILE A 305 2.25 -9.23 2.70
C ILE A 305 1.26 -8.57 3.66
N LYS A 306 -0.04 -8.70 3.41
CA LYS A 306 -1.07 -8.02 4.22
C LYS A 306 -1.17 -8.53 5.66
N ARG A 307 -0.85 -9.79 5.92
CA ARG A 307 -0.84 -10.27 7.32
C ARG A 307 0.25 -9.60 8.16
N TYR A 308 1.34 -9.15 7.52
CA TYR A 308 2.40 -8.42 8.21
C TYR A 308 2.00 -6.99 8.56
N LEU A 309 1.38 -6.27 7.61
CA LEU A 309 1.13 -4.83 7.69
C LEU A 309 -0.35 -4.47 7.92
N GLY A 310 -1.25 -5.45 7.75
CA GLY A 310 -2.67 -5.19 7.57
C GLY A 310 -3.00 -4.66 6.17
N HIS A 311 -4.28 -4.65 5.82
CA HIS A 311 -4.76 -3.95 4.64
C HIS A 311 -4.84 -2.46 4.95
N THR A 312 -3.88 -1.68 4.50
CA THR A 312 -3.76 -0.24 4.76
C THR A 312 -4.54 0.62 3.75
N LEU A 313 -5.62 0.07 3.22
CA LEU A 313 -6.57 0.73 2.31
C LEU A 313 -5.87 1.61 1.25
N GLY A 314 -6.16 2.91 1.21
CA GLY A 314 -5.59 3.83 0.22
C GLY A 314 -4.06 4.01 0.30
N ALA A 315 -3.44 3.67 1.43
CA ALA A 315 -2.00 3.74 1.60
C ALA A 315 -1.25 2.52 1.01
N CYS A 316 -1.94 1.42 0.65
CA CYS A 316 -1.32 0.16 0.22
C CYS A 316 -0.21 0.33 -0.81
N GLY A 317 -0.40 1.16 -1.84
CA GLY A 317 0.57 1.33 -2.93
C GLY A 317 1.95 1.74 -2.43
N ALA A 318 2.02 2.83 -1.66
CA ALA A 318 3.28 3.35 -1.14
C ALA A 318 3.83 2.50 0.03
N VAL A 319 2.95 2.07 0.94
CA VAL A 319 3.32 1.25 2.11
C VAL A 319 3.88 -0.10 1.70
N GLU A 320 3.16 -0.83 0.86
CA GLU A 320 3.56 -2.17 0.44
C GLU A 320 4.76 -2.13 -0.53
N LEU A 321 4.87 -1.07 -1.36
CA LEU A 321 6.08 -0.88 -2.16
C LEU A 321 7.29 -0.64 -1.26
N ALA A 322 7.19 0.28 -0.29
CA ALA A 322 8.30 0.57 0.61
C ALA A 322 8.74 -0.65 1.42
N ALA A 323 7.79 -1.40 1.99
CA ALA A 323 8.09 -2.60 2.77
C ALA A 323 8.65 -3.73 1.91
N PHE A 324 8.03 -4.01 0.76
CA PHE A 324 8.44 -5.11 -0.12
C PHE A 324 9.79 -4.84 -0.78
N LEU A 325 10.00 -3.63 -1.33
CA LEU A 325 11.29 -3.24 -1.88
C LEU A 325 12.38 -3.21 -0.80
N GLY A 326 12.04 -2.80 0.42
CA GLY A 326 12.93 -2.94 1.57
C GLY A 326 13.37 -4.38 1.83
N CYS A 327 12.46 -5.35 1.71
CA CYS A 327 12.79 -6.78 1.81
C CYS A 327 13.70 -7.24 0.65
N LEU A 328 13.41 -6.83 -0.57
CA LEU A 328 14.25 -7.15 -1.75
C LEU A 328 15.67 -6.59 -1.56
N ARG A 329 15.82 -5.33 -1.17
CA ARG A 329 17.12 -4.69 -0.85
C ARG A 329 17.86 -5.40 0.30
N ALA A 330 17.11 -5.97 1.24
CA ALA A 330 17.67 -6.79 2.32
C ALA A 330 17.97 -8.24 1.90
N GLY A 331 17.77 -8.58 0.62
CA GLY A 331 18.15 -9.84 -0.01
C GLY A 331 17.14 -10.97 0.15
N PHE A 332 15.85 -10.70 0.44
CA PHE A 332 14.87 -11.75 0.61
C PHE A 332 13.46 -11.37 0.13
N VAL A 333 12.68 -12.39 -0.24
CA VAL A 333 11.23 -12.32 -0.41
C VAL A 333 10.58 -13.00 0.80
N PRO A 334 9.68 -12.31 1.53
CA PRO A 334 9.00 -12.92 2.68
C PRO A 334 7.95 -13.94 2.21
N PRO A 335 7.71 -15.02 3.00
CA PRO A 335 6.57 -15.91 2.76
C PRO A 335 5.24 -15.19 2.96
N THR A 336 4.16 -15.79 2.45
CA THR A 336 2.80 -15.34 2.73
C THR A 336 2.41 -15.76 4.14
N ALA A 337 2.54 -14.86 5.09
CA ALA A 337 2.21 -15.15 6.48
C ALA A 337 0.72 -15.55 6.63
N GLY A 338 0.48 -16.57 7.46
CA GLY A 338 -0.85 -17.11 7.70
C GLY A 338 -1.32 -18.15 6.69
N PHE A 339 -0.59 -18.39 5.62
CA PHE A 339 -0.85 -19.48 4.70
C PHE A 339 -0.36 -20.82 5.31
N THR A 340 -1.26 -21.78 5.44
CA THR A 340 -0.97 -23.11 6.01
C THR A 340 -1.58 -24.25 5.20
N HIS A 341 -2.73 -24.03 4.58
CA HIS A 341 -3.48 -25.02 3.85
C HIS A 341 -3.73 -24.59 2.41
N PRO A 342 -3.13 -25.27 1.42
CA PRO A 342 -3.43 -24.99 0.02
C PRO A 342 -4.93 -25.17 -0.29
N ASP A 343 -5.49 -24.21 -1.04
CA ASP A 343 -6.82 -24.32 -1.60
C ASP A 343 -6.72 -24.89 -3.03
N PRO A 344 -7.12 -26.16 -3.25
CA PRO A 344 -7.01 -26.78 -4.58
C PRO A 344 -7.78 -26.02 -5.68
N ALA A 345 -8.82 -25.27 -5.30
CA ALA A 345 -9.62 -24.51 -6.24
C ALA A 345 -8.88 -23.28 -6.82
N LEU A 346 -7.83 -22.81 -6.17
CA LEU A 346 -7.05 -21.67 -6.64
C LEU A 346 -6.00 -22.02 -7.70
N HIS A 347 -5.58 -23.27 -7.79
CA HIS A 347 -4.55 -23.79 -8.70
C HIS A 347 -3.19 -23.08 -8.61
N ILE A 348 -2.95 -22.30 -7.54
CA ILE A 348 -1.70 -21.61 -7.27
C ILE A 348 -1.35 -21.74 -5.78
N THR A 349 -0.06 -21.63 -5.47
CA THR A 349 0.43 -21.67 -4.10
C THR A 349 1.42 -20.55 -3.88
N PRO A 350 1.20 -19.66 -2.89
CA PRO A 350 2.14 -18.60 -2.55
C PRO A 350 3.39 -19.16 -1.87
N LEU A 351 4.40 -18.31 -1.73
CA LEU A 351 5.59 -18.67 -0.96
C LEU A 351 5.23 -19.00 0.49
N THR A 352 5.71 -20.15 0.97
CA THR A 352 5.60 -20.64 2.35
C THR A 352 6.86 -20.38 3.16
N ASP A 353 7.99 -20.16 2.49
CA ASP A 353 9.30 -19.97 3.10
C ASP A 353 10.00 -18.77 2.49
N PHE A 354 10.95 -18.22 3.25
CA PHE A 354 11.81 -17.14 2.75
C PHE A 354 12.59 -17.59 1.52
N GLN A 355 12.57 -16.76 0.49
CA GLN A 355 13.37 -16.97 -0.71
C GLN A 355 14.40 -15.86 -0.86
N PRO A 356 15.55 -16.11 -1.48
CA PRO A 356 16.46 -15.05 -1.89
C PRO A 356 15.74 -14.06 -2.83
N ALA A 357 16.02 -12.76 -2.65
CA ALA A 357 15.48 -11.75 -3.56
C ALA A 357 15.99 -11.99 -4.98
N PRO A 358 15.11 -12.16 -5.97
CA PRO A 358 15.54 -12.25 -7.35
C PRO A 358 15.93 -10.86 -7.86
N LYS A 359 16.95 -10.82 -8.71
CA LYS A 359 17.16 -9.64 -9.55
C LYS A 359 16.18 -9.65 -10.71
N GLY A 360 15.78 -8.46 -11.14
CA GLY A 360 14.87 -8.33 -12.28
C GLY A 360 13.57 -7.61 -11.94
N THR A 361 12.51 -7.96 -12.65
CA THR A 361 11.23 -7.26 -12.53
C THR A 361 10.35 -7.86 -11.44
N ALA A 362 9.87 -7.01 -10.55
CA ALA A 362 8.79 -7.33 -9.62
C ALA A 362 7.48 -6.67 -10.08
N MET A 363 6.38 -7.44 -10.04
CA MET A 363 5.02 -6.95 -10.25
C MET A 363 4.33 -6.75 -8.89
N LEU A 364 3.70 -5.60 -8.70
CA LEU A 364 2.97 -5.28 -7.47
C LEU A 364 1.51 -4.99 -7.82
N ASN A 365 0.60 -5.78 -7.29
CA ASN A 365 -0.83 -5.71 -7.57
C ASN A 365 -1.59 -5.02 -6.43
N PHE A 366 -2.57 -4.19 -6.82
CA PHE A 366 -3.43 -3.42 -5.93
C PHE A 366 -4.85 -3.37 -6.50
N PHE A 367 -5.77 -4.15 -5.92
CA PHE A 367 -7.14 -4.31 -6.41
C PHE A 367 -8.12 -3.71 -5.40
N GLY A 368 -8.67 -2.53 -5.72
CA GLY A 368 -9.51 -1.77 -4.83
C GLY A 368 -11.00 -1.96 -5.08
N PHE A 369 -11.81 -1.73 -4.07
CA PHE A 369 -13.26 -1.63 -4.22
C PHE A 369 -13.63 -0.55 -5.23
N GLY A 370 -14.83 -0.67 -5.82
CA GLY A 370 -15.24 0.14 -6.96
C GLY A 370 -14.53 -0.26 -8.26
N GLY A 371 -13.84 -1.43 -8.27
CA GLY A 371 -13.12 -1.93 -9.43
C GLY A 371 -11.84 -1.15 -9.76
N ASN A 372 -11.37 -0.30 -8.85
CA ASN A 372 -10.16 0.51 -9.08
C ASN A 372 -8.91 -0.36 -8.92
N TYR A 373 -8.43 -0.91 -10.02
CA TYR A 373 -7.29 -1.82 -10.06
C TYR A 373 -6.04 -1.13 -10.59
N ALA A 374 -4.90 -1.44 -9.99
CA ALA A 374 -3.60 -0.99 -10.45
C ALA A 374 -2.58 -2.13 -10.35
N SER A 375 -1.68 -2.21 -11.32
CA SER A 375 -0.50 -3.07 -11.30
C SER A 375 0.73 -2.25 -11.65
N LEU A 376 1.75 -2.33 -10.81
CA LEU A 376 3.02 -1.62 -10.94
C LEU A 376 4.13 -2.60 -11.30
N LEU A 377 5.10 -2.15 -12.08
CA LEU A 377 6.32 -2.88 -12.39
C LEU A 377 7.53 -2.08 -11.93
N ILE A 378 8.38 -2.73 -11.14
CA ILE A 378 9.66 -2.19 -10.70
C ILE A 378 10.80 -3.12 -11.13
N ALA A 379 11.94 -2.55 -11.49
CA ALA A 379 13.18 -3.32 -11.64
C ALA A 379 13.96 -3.20 -10.32
N HIS A 380 14.47 -4.34 -9.84
CA HIS A 380 15.37 -4.45 -8.69
C HIS A 380 16.74 -4.93 -9.17
N GLY A 381 17.78 -4.13 -8.89
CA GLY A 381 19.13 -4.30 -9.41
C GLY A 381 20.10 -5.20 -8.64
#